data_f73b99772ae586fdc3c6019972b99149
#
_entry.id   f73b99772ae586fdc3c6019972b99149
#
_cell.length_a   1.000
_cell.length_b   1.000
_cell.length_c   1.000
_cell.angle_alpha   90.00
_cell.angle_beta   90.00
_cell.angle_gamma   90.00
#
_symmetry.space_group_name_H-M   'P 1'
#
loop_
_entity.id
_entity.type
_entity.pdbx_description
1 polymer ?
#
loop_
_entity_poly.entity_id
_entity_poly.type
_entity_poly.pdbx_seq_one_letter_code
_entity_poly.pdbx_strand_id
1 'polypeptide(L)'
;MRVTEDLGIGVMVRFAVPVENSFRNLKAFGLRHCQFAGVSDAYLYGAEGHANTRKLMELMDEYDVASCSVFCSFPDQDWNRAKETVGLTPPATRAERIARACRTADWAKELGIEQIAVHVGYIPEDPASEEYRSFIRAMRGFTRFLESNGQLLAYETGQEPLNILLRTMADVETGNQRLNFDPANLLYYNNEDPMLFVDALGDKMVHMHCKDAVRPLPGEVFGHETRLGEGGTRFRELFRRLYERGYRGPLTIEREIAEGEERNRDIRNAITLLESLKRECGAM
;
A
#
# COMPACT_ATOMS: atom_id res chain seq x y z
N MET A 1 -16.02 -9.28 -3.17
CA MET A 1 -15.46 -10.60 -3.53
C MET A 1 -14.13 -10.76 -2.79
N ARG A 2 -13.97 -11.75 -1.92
CA ARG A 2 -12.72 -11.92 -1.15
C ARG A 2 -11.61 -12.39 -2.08
N VAL A 3 -10.42 -11.79 -1.99
CA VAL A 3 -9.21 -12.33 -2.61
C VAL A 3 -8.85 -13.61 -1.84
N THR A 4 -9.16 -14.76 -2.43
CA THR A 4 -8.99 -16.07 -1.78
C THR A 4 -7.75 -16.82 -2.27
N GLU A 5 -7.05 -16.28 -3.27
CA GLU A 5 -5.86 -16.92 -3.82
C GLU A 5 -4.64 -16.62 -2.95
N ASP A 6 -3.98 -17.65 -2.51
CA ASP A 6 -2.73 -17.60 -1.79
C ASP A 6 -1.65 -16.95 -2.67
N LEU A 7 -1.01 -15.87 -2.18
CA LEU A 7 -0.03 -15.07 -2.92
C LEU A 7 -0.52 -14.62 -4.31
N GLY A 8 -1.75 -14.11 -4.39
CA GLY A 8 -2.31 -13.59 -5.64
C GLY A 8 -1.48 -12.44 -6.20
N ILE A 9 -0.96 -12.60 -7.43
CA ILE A 9 -0.20 -11.54 -8.11
C ILE A 9 -1.15 -10.51 -8.69
N GLY A 10 -0.91 -9.24 -8.42
CA GLY A 10 -1.68 -8.12 -8.89
C GLY A 10 -0.84 -6.91 -9.26
N VAL A 11 -1.49 -5.84 -9.67
CA VAL A 11 -0.86 -4.54 -9.91
C VAL A 11 -1.64 -3.44 -9.20
N MET A 12 -0.99 -2.32 -8.96
CA MET A 12 -1.67 -1.11 -8.47
C MET A 12 -2.48 -0.47 -9.61
N VAL A 13 -3.77 -0.27 -9.37
CA VAL A 13 -4.72 0.41 -10.27
C VAL A 13 -5.02 1.79 -9.72
N ARG A 14 -4.57 2.82 -10.44
CA ARG A 14 -4.78 4.23 -10.08
C ARG A 14 -6.00 4.80 -10.80
N PHE A 15 -6.86 5.51 -10.08
CA PHE A 15 -8.07 6.16 -10.61
C PHE A 15 -7.78 7.46 -11.41
N ALA A 16 -6.52 7.77 -11.68
CA ALA A 16 -6.12 8.90 -12.54
C ALA A 16 -6.44 8.69 -14.04
N VAL A 17 -6.74 7.46 -14.44
CA VAL A 17 -7.15 7.06 -15.78
C VAL A 17 -8.50 6.35 -15.72
N PRO A 18 -9.25 6.23 -16.83
CA PRO A 18 -10.46 5.42 -16.83
C PRO A 18 -10.15 3.99 -16.37
N VAL A 19 -10.82 3.57 -15.29
CA VAL A 19 -10.60 2.28 -14.61
C VAL A 19 -10.73 1.09 -15.57
N GLU A 20 -11.63 1.17 -16.55
CA GLU A 20 -11.80 0.14 -17.56
C GLU A 20 -10.51 -0.13 -18.35
N ASN A 21 -9.74 0.92 -18.69
CA ASN A 21 -8.44 0.74 -19.36
C ASN A 21 -7.45 -0.01 -18.48
N SER A 22 -7.45 0.29 -17.17
CA SER A 22 -6.62 -0.42 -16.19
C SER A 22 -7.00 -1.90 -16.08
N PHE A 23 -8.30 -2.22 -16.09
CA PHE A 23 -8.80 -3.61 -16.06
C PHE A 23 -8.47 -4.36 -17.34
N ARG A 24 -8.57 -3.70 -18.50
CA ARG A 24 -8.14 -4.27 -19.77
C ARG A 24 -6.65 -4.61 -19.78
N ASN A 25 -5.82 -3.71 -19.26
CA ASN A 25 -4.39 -3.95 -19.10
C ASN A 25 -4.09 -5.09 -18.12
N LEU A 26 -4.79 -5.14 -16.98
CA LEU A 26 -4.67 -6.22 -16.01
C LEU A 26 -4.94 -7.58 -16.66
N LYS A 27 -6.02 -7.68 -17.42
CA LYS A 27 -6.38 -8.89 -18.18
C LYS A 27 -5.34 -9.26 -19.25
N ALA A 28 -4.75 -8.25 -19.91
CA ALA A 28 -3.67 -8.47 -20.89
C ALA A 28 -2.37 -8.99 -20.25
N PHE A 29 -2.18 -8.79 -18.95
CA PHE A 29 -1.12 -9.42 -18.17
C PHE A 29 -1.47 -10.82 -17.65
N GLY A 30 -2.70 -11.30 -17.85
CA GLY A 30 -3.18 -12.55 -17.28
C GLY A 30 -3.49 -12.48 -15.79
N LEU A 31 -3.65 -11.28 -15.25
CA LEU A 31 -3.92 -11.03 -13.84
C LEU A 31 -5.39 -10.73 -13.60
N ARG A 32 -5.82 -10.95 -12.35
CA ARG A 32 -7.17 -10.60 -11.86
C ARG A 32 -7.16 -9.81 -10.55
N HIS A 33 -6.02 -9.74 -9.87
CA HIS A 33 -5.90 -9.04 -8.59
C HIS A 33 -5.32 -7.65 -8.77
N CYS A 34 -5.79 -6.70 -7.96
CA CYS A 34 -5.22 -5.36 -7.91
C CYS A 34 -5.33 -4.76 -6.51
N GLN A 35 -4.60 -3.68 -6.28
CA GLN A 35 -4.85 -2.73 -5.22
C GLN A 35 -5.35 -1.43 -5.85
N PHE A 36 -6.46 -0.90 -5.37
CA PHE A 36 -6.93 0.41 -5.80
C PHE A 36 -6.17 1.54 -5.12
N ALA A 37 -5.84 2.59 -5.86
CA ALA A 37 -5.18 3.77 -5.33
C ALA A 37 -5.74 5.07 -5.94
N GLY A 38 -5.73 6.14 -5.16
CA GLY A 38 -6.14 7.46 -5.63
C GLY A 38 -7.62 7.55 -6.02
N VAL A 39 -8.50 6.93 -5.23
CA VAL A 39 -9.95 6.97 -5.46
C VAL A 39 -10.42 8.42 -5.54
N SER A 40 -11.03 8.78 -6.66
CA SER A 40 -11.48 10.16 -6.92
C SER A 40 -12.77 10.48 -6.17
N ASP A 41 -13.02 11.77 -5.96
CA ASP A 41 -14.24 12.28 -5.32
C ASP A 41 -15.51 11.86 -6.04
N ALA A 42 -15.43 11.58 -7.34
CA ALA A 42 -16.52 11.06 -8.15
C ALA A 42 -17.09 9.71 -7.67
N TYR A 43 -16.38 8.98 -6.82
CA TYR A 43 -16.83 7.73 -6.20
C TYR A 43 -17.24 7.90 -4.74
N LEU A 44 -16.75 8.95 -4.08
CA LEU A 44 -16.85 9.09 -2.62
C LEU A 44 -18.07 9.88 -2.14
N TYR A 45 -18.78 10.56 -3.03
CA TYR A 45 -19.82 11.51 -2.63
C TYR A 45 -21.14 11.37 -3.39
N GLY A 46 -22.21 11.39 -2.65
CA GLY A 46 -23.59 11.58 -3.15
C GLY A 46 -24.10 10.47 -4.06
N ALA A 47 -25.23 10.75 -4.72
CA ALA A 47 -25.88 9.79 -5.61
C ALA A 47 -25.03 9.42 -6.83
N GLU A 48 -24.23 10.34 -7.32
CA GLU A 48 -23.28 10.10 -8.42
C GLU A 48 -22.20 9.11 -7.99
N GLY A 49 -21.64 9.24 -6.79
CA GLY A 49 -20.65 8.31 -6.24
C GLY A 49 -21.19 6.88 -6.19
N HIS A 50 -22.41 6.70 -5.68
CA HIS A 50 -23.04 5.38 -5.67
C HIS A 50 -23.30 4.83 -7.08
N ALA A 51 -23.68 5.69 -8.05
CA ALA A 51 -23.86 5.25 -9.44
C ALA A 51 -22.54 4.79 -10.08
N ASN A 52 -21.47 5.57 -9.86
CA ASN A 52 -20.13 5.24 -10.35
C ASN A 52 -19.61 3.96 -9.68
N THR A 53 -19.86 3.74 -8.40
CA THR A 53 -19.48 2.52 -7.68
C THR A 53 -20.19 1.29 -8.23
N ARG A 54 -21.49 1.37 -8.52
CA ARG A 54 -22.21 0.26 -9.17
C ARG A 54 -21.63 -0.08 -10.53
N LYS A 55 -21.33 0.95 -11.36
CA LYS A 55 -20.68 0.74 -12.65
C LYS A 55 -19.29 0.13 -12.51
N LEU A 56 -18.54 0.53 -11.49
CA LEU A 56 -17.25 -0.10 -11.18
C LEU A 56 -17.41 -1.59 -10.85
N MET A 57 -18.40 -1.95 -10.04
CA MET A 57 -18.68 -3.36 -9.70
C MET A 57 -19.04 -4.16 -10.95
N GLU A 58 -19.86 -3.61 -11.85
CA GLU A 58 -20.19 -4.25 -13.15
C GLU A 58 -18.92 -4.49 -13.98
N LEU A 59 -18.01 -3.51 -14.04
CA LEU A 59 -16.72 -3.65 -14.73
C LEU A 59 -15.81 -4.68 -14.04
N MET A 60 -15.78 -4.72 -12.70
CA MET A 60 -15.01 -5.73 -11.97
C MET A 60 -15.50 -7.15 -12.31
N ASP A 61 -16.83 -7.35 -12.39
CA ASP A 61 -17.41 -8.63 -12.77
C ASP A 61 -17.12 -8.96 -14.25
N GLU A 62 -17.29 -8.00 -15.17
CA GLU A 62 -17.04 -8.18 -16.61
C GLU A 62 -15.58 -8.58 -16.89
N TYR A 63 -14.64 -7.95 -16.22
CA TYR A 63 -13.19 -8.21 -16.42
C TYR A 63 -12.64 -9.28 -15.47
N ASP A 64 -13.45 -9.86 -14.60
CA ASP A 64 -13.03 -10.79 -13.53
C ASP A 64 -11.90 -10.21 -12.68
N VAL A 65 -12.09 -8.97 -12.18
CA VAL A 65 -11.13 -8.26 -11.36
C VAL A 65 -11.56 -8.23 -9.91
N ALA A 66 -10.64 -8.55 -9.00
CA ALA A 66 -10.82 -8.43 -7.56
C ALA A 66 -9.79 -7.48 -6.96
N SER A 67 -10.23 -6.56 -6.10
CA SER A 67 -9.33 -5.73 -5.30
C SER A 67 -9.21 -6.26 -3.89
N CYS A 68 -7.97 -6.34 -3.41
CA CYS A 68 -7.65 -6.82 -2.05
C CYS A 68 -7.50 -5.69 -1.04
N SER A 69 -7.22 -4.48 -1.51
CA SER A 69 -6.89 -3.33 -0.67
C SER A 69 -7.16 -2.02 -1.40
N VAL A 70 -7.44 -0.98 -0.63
CA VAL A 70 -7.48 0.39 -1.13
C VAL A 70 -6.39 1.21 -0.48
N PHE A 71 -5.55 1.83 -1.31
CA PHE A 71 -4.53 2.77 -0.89
C PHE A 71 -5.09 4.19 -0.86
N CYS A 72 -5.16 4.79 0.34
CA CYS A 72 -5.59 6.15 0.53
C CYS A 72 -4.52 7.13 0.07
N SER A 73 -4.80 7.88 -0.99
CA SER A 73 -3.95 8.95 -1.49
C SER A 73 -4.57 10.30 -1.19
N PHE A 74 -3.71 11.30 -0.98
CA PHE A 74 -4.11 12.68 -0.70
C PHE A 74 -3.56 13.60 -1.79
N PRO A 75 -4.42 14.29 -2.57
CA PRO A 75 -3.98 15.05 -3.74
C PRO A 75 -3.17 16.32 -3.41
N ASP A 76 -3.22 16.76 -2.15
CA ASP A 76 -2.54 17.95 -1.65
C ASP A 76 -1.11 17.69 -1.15
N GLN A 77 -0.57 16.49 -1.35
CA GLN A 77 0.80 16.14 -0.96
C GLN A 77 1.84 16.71 -1.94
N ASP A 78 2.88 17.32 -1.39
CA ASP A 78 4.07 17.77 -2.12
C ASP A 78 5.29 16.96 -1.63
N TRP A 79 5.78 16.07 -2.47
CA TRP A 79 6.91 15.19 -2.14
C TRP A 79 8.24 15.93 -2.00
N ASN A 80 8.38 17.15 -2.56
CA ASN A 80 9.54 18.00 -2.30
C ASN A 80 9.54 18.58 -0.88
N ARG A 81 8.37 18.57 -0.24
CA ARG A 81 8.14 18.99 1.15
C ARG A 81 7.54 17.84 1.97
N ALA A 82 8.04 16.63 1.76
CA ALA A 82 7.43 15.42 2.26
C ALA A 82 7.21 15.40 3.78
N LYS A 83 8.18 15.88 4.57
CA LYS A 83 8.05 15.96 6.05
C LYS A 83 6.87 16.81 6.51
N GLU A 84 6.50 17.83 5.74
CA GLU A 84 5.47 18.81 6.08
C GLU A 84 4.12 18.48 5.47
N THR A 85 4.09 17.70 4.39
CA THR A 85 2.90 17.56 3.57
C THR A 85 2.44 16.13 3.33
N VAL A 86 3.27 15.10 3.59
CA VAL A 86 2.91 13.72 3.26
C VAL A 86 2.23 13.01 4.43
N GLY A 87 1.20 12.23 4.13
CA GLY A 87 0.54 11.32 5.05
C GLY A 87 -0.42 11.99 6.04
N LEU A 88 -0.54 11.38 7.21
CA LEU A 88 -1.44 11.78 8.30
C LEU A 88 -0.71 12.46 9.47
N THR A 89 0.61 12.58 9.39
CA THR A 89 1.42 13.25 10.42
C THR A 89 1.27 14.76 10.44
N PRO A 90 1.12 15.49 9.29
CA PRO A 90 1.01 16.95 9.31
C PRO A 90 -0.25 17.43 10.07
N PRO A 91 -0.11 18.22 11.15
CA PRO A 91 -1.26 18.62 11.97
C PRO A 91 -2.30 19.45 11.21
N ALA A 92 -1.85 20.27 10.26
CA ALA A 92 -2.71 21.21 9.52
C ALA A 92 -3.74 20.49 8.61
N THR A 93 -3.37 19.36 8.03
CA THR A 93 -4.22 18.62 7.06
C THR A 93 -4.75 17.31 7.62
N ARG A 94 -4.27 16.88 8.78
CA ARG A 94 -4.59 15.56 9.39
C ARG A 94 -6.07 15.29 9.50
N ALA A 95 -6.83 16.22 10.03
CA ALA A 95 -8.27 16.02 10.27
C ALA A 95 -9.03 15.82 8.96
N GLU A 96 -8.73 16.61 7.94
CA GLU A 96 -9.36 16.51 6.63
C GLU A 96 -8.98 15.22 5.93
N ARG A 97 -7.69 14.83 5.97
CA ARG A 97 -7.19 13.59 5.37
C ARG A 97 -7.75 12.34 6.06
N ILE A 98 -7.88 12.34 7.38
CA ILE A 98 -8.56 11.24 8.09
C ILE A 98 -10.02 11.18 7.69
N ALA A 99 -10.72 12.30 7.59
CA ALA A 99 -12.10 12.33 7.13
C ALA A 99 -12.25 11.79 5.70
N ARG A 100 -11.30 12.10 4.79
CA ARG A 100 -11.24 11.51 3.46
C ARG A 100 -10.95 10.01 3.51
N ALA A 101 -9.99 9.58 4.32
CA ALA A 101 -9.66 8.17 4.50
C ALA A 101 -10.86 7.36 5.04
N CYS A 102 -11.65 7.92 5.97
CA CYS A 102 -12.89 7.31 6.46
C CYS A 102 -13.92 7.15 5.33
N ARG A 103 -14.11 8.17 4.48
CA ARG A 103 -15.01 8.04 3.31
C ARG A 103 -14.51 7.01 2.31
N THR A 104 -13.21 6.96 2.07
CA THR A 104 -12.60 5.91 1.22
C THR A 104 -12.82 4.52 1.82
N ALA A 105 -12.74 4.39 3.14
CA ALA A 105 -12.99 3.14 3.84
C ALA A 105 -14.47 2.70 3.75
N ASP A 106 -15.42 3.62 3.91
CA ASP A 106 -16.84 3.34 3.71
C ASP A 106 -17.14 2.89 2.29
N TRP A 107 -16.56 3.57 1.30
CA TRP A 107 -16.64 3.16 -0.10
C TRP A 107 -16.03 1.77 -0.34
N ALA A 108 -14.85 1.51 0.22
CA ALA A 108 -14.18 0.20 0.12
C ALA A 108 -15.03 -0.92 0.74
N LYS A 109 -15.75 -0.62 1.82
CA LYS A 109 -16.67 -1.56 2.46
C LYS A 109 -17.83 -1.97 1.54
N GLU A 110 -18.37 -1.04 0.72
CA GLU A 110 -19.39 -1.37 -0.29
C GLU A 110 -18.89 -2.40 -1.30
N LEU A 111 -17.59 -2.39 -1.59
CA LEU A 111 -16.90 -3.36 -2.47
C LEU A 111 -16.44 -4.64 -1.76
N GLY A 112 -16.66 -4.76 -0.46
CA GLY A 112 -16.19 -5.88 0.35
C GLY A 112 -14.67 -5.90 0.59
N ILE A 113 -14.01 -4.72 0.50
CA ILE A 113 -12.57 -4.58 0.71
C ILE A 113 -12.29 -4.27 2.18
N GLU A 114 -11.48 -5.10 2.82
CA GLU A 114 -11.19 -5.03 4.25
C GLU A 114 -9.89 -4.28 4.56
N GLN A 115 -8.96 -4.16 3.60
CA GLN A 115 -7.64 -3.56 3.84
C GLN A 115 -7.61 -2.09 3.38
N ILE A 116 -7.33 -1.19 4.31
CA ILE A 116 -7.15 0.24 4.03
C ILE A 116 -5.69 0.59 4.27
N ALA A 117 -4.96 0.80 3.18
CA ALA A 117 -3.54 1.14 3.23
C ALA A 117 -3.35 2.66 3.18
N VAL A 118 -2.34 3.15 3.88
CA VAL A 118 -1.99 4.57 3.86
C VAL A 118 -0.52 4.81 4.22
N HIS A 119 0.11 5.74 3.53
CA HIS A 119 1.31 6.40 4.01
C HIS A 119 0.94 7.31 5.18
N VAL A 120 1.50 7.05 6.35
CA VAL A 120 1.24 7.92 7.52
C VAL A 120 2.12 9.17 7.53
N GLY A 121 3.24 9.15 6.81
CA GLY A 121 4.21 10.23 6.73
C GLY A 121 5.29 10.11 7.81
N TYR A 122 6.02 11.19 8.05
CA TYR A 122 7.13 11.23 9.00
C TYR A 122 6.62 11.32 10.45
N ILE A 123 6.58 10.18 11.14
CA ILE A 123 6.11 10.12 12.53
C ILE A 123 7.07 10.88 13.45
N PRO A 124 6.58 11.78 14.32
CA PRO A 124 7.43 12.49 15.26
C PRO A 124 8.20 11.55 16.19
N GLU A 125 9.52 11.77 16.32
CA GLU A 125 10.39 10.86 17.07
C GLU A 125 10.22 10.97 18.58
N ASP A 126 9.94 12.18 19.10
CA ASP A 126 9.76 12.42 20.52
C ASP A 126 8.34 12.05 20.98
N PRO A 127 8.17 10.96 21.76
CA PRO A 127 6.86 10.55 22.26
C PRO A 127 6.27 11.54 23.30
N ALA A 128 7.08 12.41 23.88
CA ALA A 128 6.64 13.44 24.80
C ALA A 128 6.15 14.71 24.09
N SER A 129 6.36 14.84 22.79
CA SER A 129 5.88 15.98 22.02
C SER A 129 4.35 15.99 21.89
N GLU A 130 3.75 17.18 21.87
CA GLU A 130 2.30 17.29 21.61
C GLU A 130 1.94 16.84 20.18
N GLU A 131 2.85 17.02 19.24
CA GLU A 131 2.68 16.59 17.88
C GLU A 131 2.53 15.06 17.80
N TYR A 132 3.39 14.28 18.45
CA TYR A 132 3.26 12.84 18.55
C TYR A 132 1.96 12.43 19.24
N ARG A 133 1.69 12.99 20.43
CA ARG A 133 0.47 12.64 21.18
C ARG A 133 -0.82 12.96 20.40
N SER A 134 -0.85 14.08 19.70
CA SER A 134 -2.01 14.43 18.86
C SER A 134 -2.15 13.49 17.66
N PHE A 135 -1.03 13.07 17.05
CA PHE A 135 -1.02 12.07 16.00
C PHE A 135 -1.57 10.71 16.50
N ILE A 136 -1.08 10.21 17.63
CA ILE A 136 -1.57 8.95 18.24
C ILE A 136 -3.07 9.00 18.53
N ARG A 137 -3.58 10.11 19.12
CA ARG A 137 -5.03 10.27 19.34
C ARG A 137 -5.83 10.17 18.05
N ALA A 138 -5.36 10.82 16.99
CA ALA A 138 -6.00 10.82 15.69
C ALA A 138 -5.98 9.42 15.04
N MET A 139 -4.84 8.75 15.07
CA MET A 139 -4.68 7.38 14.55
C MET A 139 -5.55 6.37 15.31
N ARG A 140 -5.63 6.48 16.62
CA ARG A 140 -6.52 5.65 17.45
C ARG A 140 -7.99 5.86 17.07
N GLY A 141 -8.40 7.08 16.81
CA GLY A 141 -9.75 7.38 16.32
C GLY A 141 -10.02 6.75 14.95
N PHE A 142 -9.08 6.89 14.03
CA PHE A 142 -9.19 6.33 12.69
C PHE A 142 -9.21 4.78 12.70
N THR A 143 -8.31 4.15 13.43
CA THR A 143 -8.27 2.68 13.50
C THR A 143 -9.52 2.09 14.15
N ARG A 144 -10.09 2.74 15.19
CA ARG A 144 -11.38 2.33 15.77
C ARG A 144 -12.54 2.47 14.79
N PHE A 145 -12.54 3.52 13.97
CA PHE A 145 -13.51 3.67 12.89
C PHE A 145 -13.42 2.49 11.91
N LEU A 146 -12.21 2.14 11.46
CA LEU A 146 -11.99 0.98 10.60
C LEU A 146 -12.44 -0.33 11.27
N GLU A 147 -12.15 -0.51 12.55
CA GLU A 147 -12.59 -1.68 13.32
C GLU A 147 -14.11 -1.81 13.35
N SER A 148 -14.84 -0.69 13.51
CA SER A 148 -16.31 -0.67 13.45
C SER A 148 -16.87 -1.03 12.08
N ASN A 149 -16.08 -0.87 11.04
CA ASN A 149 -16.39 -1.31 9.67
C ASN A 149 -16.01 -2.77 9.37
N GLY A 150 -15.32 -3.46 10.29
CA GLY A 150 -14.72 -4.77 10.05
C GLY A 150 -13.47 -4.69 9.18
N GLN A 151 -12.83 -3.52 9.14
CA GLN A 151 -11.65 -3.23 8.33
C GLN A 151 -10.39 -3.11 9.18
N LEU A 152 -9.25 -3.23 8.53
CA LEU A 152 -7.94 -3.05 9.14
C LEU A 152 -7.18 -1.88 8.50
N LEU A 153 -6.33 -1.23 9.30
CA LEU A 153 -5.35 -0.28 8.81
C LEU A 153 -4.07 -1.03 8.44
N ALA A 154 -3.60 -0.83 7.21
CA ALA A 154 -2.30 -1.30 6.75
C ALA A 154 -1.35 -0.10 6.56
N TYR A 155 -0.42 0.08 7.50
CA TYR A 155 0.63 1.09 7.35
C TYR A 155 1.51 0.73 6.16
N GLU A 156 1.67 1.61 5.19
CA GLU A 156 2.68 1.42 4.17
C GLU A 156 4.03 1.81 4.74
N THR A 157 5.00 0.90 4.64
CA THR A 157 6.37 1.15 5.12
C THR A 157 7.12 2.12 4.21
N GLY A 158 7.98 2.95 4.80
CA GLY A 158 8.78 3.91 4.04
C GLY A 158 9.62 4.85 4.88
N GLN A 159 9.04 5.95 5.35
CA GLN A 159 9.79 7.02 6.01
C GLN A 159 10.10 6.74 7.48
N GLU A 160 9.29 5.93 8.14
CA GLU A 160 9.40 5.67 9.56
C GLU A 160 10.42 4.56 9.89
N PRO A 161 11.35 4.79 10.82
CA PRO A 161 12.20 3.75 11.38
C PRO A 161 11.37 2.67 12.09
N LEU A 162 11.88 1.44 12.10
CA LEU A 162 11.21 0.28 12.69
C LEU A 162 10.80 0.51 14.15
N ASN A 163 11.69 1.06 14.96
CA ASN A 163 11.41 1.32 16.39
C ASN A 163 10.30 2.37 16.58
N ILE A 164 10.22 3.35 15.69
CA ILE A 164 9.17 4.38 15.71
C ILE A 164 7.82 3.76 15.31
N LEU A 165 7.79 2.92 14.27
CA LEU A 165 6.58 2.23 13.85
C LEU A 165 6.07 1.27 14.94
N LEU A 166 6.95 0.47 15.53
CA LEU A 166 6.61 -0.45 16.63
C LEU A 166 5.98 0.30 17.82
N ARG A 167 6.62 1.40 18.24
CA ARG A 167 6.08 2.26 19.30
C ARG A 167 4.71 2.84 18.91
N THR A 168 4.58 3.35 17.71
CA THR A 168 3.33 3.92 17.22
C THR A 168 2.19 2.91 17.25
N MET A 169 2.43 1.70 16.75
CA MET A 169 1.44 0.62 16.79
C MET A 169 1.05 0.25 18.22
N ALA A 170 2.02 0.22 19.14
CA ALA A 170 1.76 -0.02 20.57
C ALA A 170 0.93 1.11 21.20
N ASP A 171 1.26 2.37 20.93
CA ASP A 171 0.61 3.54 21.52
C ASP A 171 -0.80 3.80 20.92
N VAL A 172 -1.06 3.38 19.70
CA VAL A 172 -2.41 3.43 19.06
C VAL A 172 -3.36 2.43 19.73
N GLU A 173 -2.88 1.30 20.24
CA GLU A 173 -3.63 0.35 21.10
C GLU A 173 -4.91 -0.22 20.46
N THR A 174 -4.88 -0.56 19.17
CA THR A 174 -6.00 -1.25 18.48
C THR A 174 -5.55 -2.54 17.85
N GLY A 175 -6.44 -3.53 17.78
CA GLY A 175 -6.11 -4.88 17.30
C GLY A 175 -6.03 -5.03 15.79
N ASN A 176 -6.56 -4.07 15.04
CA ASN A 176 -6.72 -4.11 13.59
C ASN A 176 -5.60 -3.38 12.82
N GLN A 177 -4.44 -3.20 13.42
CA GLN A 177 -3.26 -2.61 12.80
C GLN A 177 -2.41 -3.68 12.10
N ARG A 178 -2.05 -3.43 10.86
CA ARG A 178 -1.25 -4.32 9.98
C ARG A 178 -0.30 -3.49 9.12
N LEU A 179 0.44 -4.15 8.24
CA LEU A 179 1.35 -3.50 7.28
C LEU A 179 1.00 -3.83 5.84
N ASN A 180 1.05 -2.80 5.03
CA ASN A 180 1.27 -2.85 3.60
C ASN A 180 2.79 -2.68 3.40
N PHE A 181 3.48 -3.80 3.23
CA PHE A 181 4.94 -3.80 3.24
C PHE A 181 5.50 -3.40 1.89
N ASP A 182 6.19 -2.26 1.83
CA ASP A 182 6.98 -1.83 0.69
C ASP A 182 8.46 -1.84 1.06
N PRO A 183 9.24 -2.82 0.60
CA PRO A 183 10.67 -2.90 0.91
C PRO A 183 11.50 -1.85 0.16
N ALA A 184 11.04 -1.41 -1.01
CA ALA A 184 11.75 -0.44 -1.83
C ALA A 184 11.72 0.96 -1.19
N ASN A 185 10.59 1.34 -0.60
CA ASN A 185 10.45 2.62 0.07
C ASN A 185 11.45 2.78 1.22
N LEU A 186 11.75 1.71 1.96
CA LEU A 186 12.78 1.76 3.02
C LEU A 186 14.17 2.13 2.48
N LEU A 187 14.52 1.65 1.28
CA LEU A 187 15.78 2.02 0.63
C LEU A 187 15.68 3.41 -0.01
N TYR A 188 14.57 3.70 -0.66
CA TYR A 188 14.33 4.98 -1.34
C TYR A 188 14.42 6.18 -0.37
N TYR A 189 13.85 6.05 0.84
CA TYR A 189 13.93 7.07 1.89
C TYR A 189 15.17 6.95 2.77
N ASN A 190 16.13 6.11 2.38
CA ASN A 190 17.38 5.87 3.11
C ASN A 190 17.16 5.44 4.57
N ASN A 191 16.14 4.65 4.79
CA ASN A 191 15.80 4.07 6.08
C ASN A 191 16.56 2.75 6.34
N GLU A 192 16.04 1.88 7.19
CA GLU A 192 16.65 0.63 7.61
C GLU A 192 16.63 -0.47 6.55
N ASP A 193 17.31 -1.58 6.82
CA ASP A 193 17.26 -2.78 5.98
C ASP A 193 15.82 -3.38 6.00
N PRO A 194 15.20 -3.60 4.84
CA PRO A 194 13.87 -4.22 4.77
C PRO A 194 13.77 -5.57 5.51
N MET A 195 14.86 -6.32 5.62
CA MET A 195 14.89 -7.59 6.32
C MET A 195 14.60 -7.45 7.83
N LEU A 196 14.99 -6.34 8.44
CA LEU A 196 14.67 -6.06 9.84
C LEU A 196 13.16 -5.96 10.07
N PHE A 197 12.43 -5.34 9.13
CA PHE A 197 10.96 -5.27 9.18
C PHE A 197 10.32 -6.64 9.03
N VAL A 198 10.83 -7.49 8.13
CA VAL A 198 10.36 -8.87 7.99
C VAL A 198 10.56 -9.64 9.29
N ASP A 199 11.73 -9.51 9.91
CA ASP A 199 12.04 -10.22 11.16
C ASP A 199 11.20 -9.74 12.35
N ALA A 200 10.91 -8.46 12.44
CA ALA A 200 10.17 -7.89 13.56
C ALA A 200 8.64 -7.95 13.39
N LEU A 201 8.13 -7.79 12.16
CA LEU A 201 6.73 -7.51 11.88
C LEU A 201 6.13 -8.41 10.77
N GLY A 202 6.82 -9.47 10.35
CA GLY A 202 6.35 -10.34 9.26
C GLY A 202 4.95 -10.92 9.50
N ASP A 203 4.59 -11.20 10.74
CA ASP A 203 3.26 -11.65 11.16
C ASP A 203 2.16 -10.57 11.08
N LYS A 204 2.55 -9.32 10.96
CA LYS A 204 1.64 -8.17 10.76
C LYS A 204 1.47 -7.76 9.31
N MET A 205 2.27 -8.30 8.40
CA MET A 205 2.18 -7.99 6.98
C MET A 205 0.98 -8.68 6.35
N VAL A 206 0.08 -7.91 5.76
CA VAL A 206 -1.14 -8.40 5.11
C VAL A 206 -1.16 -8.10 3.61
N HIS A 207 -0.27 -7.23 3.17
CA HIS A 207 -0.10 -6.82 1.78
C HIS A 207 1.38 -6.55 1.52
N MET A 208 1.85 -6.85 0.31
CA MET A 208 3.21 -6.58 -0.12
C MET A 208 3.22 -5.82 -1.44
N HIS A 209 3.91 -4.69 -1.47
CA HIS A 209 4.32 -4.06 -2.71
C HIS A 209 5.57 -4.75 -3.26
N CYS A 210 5.42 -5.33 -4.44
CA CYS A 210 6.51 -5.91 -5.18
C CYS A 210 7.21 -4.82 -5.98
N LYS A 211 8.12 -4.15 -5.32
CA LYS A 211 8.87 -2.99 -5.77
C LYS A 211 10.33 -3.13 -5.33
N ASP A 212 11.24 -2.56 -6.09
CA ASP A 212 12.67 -2.59 -5.75
C ASP A 212 13.32 -1.23 -5.98
N ALA A 213 14.34 -0.92 -5.21
CA ALA A 213 15.05 0.35 -5.28
C ALA A 213 16.51 0.20 -4.82
N VAL A 214 17.30 1.22 -5.11
CA VAL A 214 18.62 1.42 -4.53
C VAL A 214 18.62 2.68 -3.65
N ARG A 215 19.51 2.70 -2.67
CA ARG A 215 19.67 3.86 -1.77
C ARG A 215 20.17 5.08 -2.53
N PRO A 216 19.92 6.31 -2.00
CA PRO A 216 20.46 7.52 -2.60
C PRO A 216 21.99 7.51 -2.64
N LEU A 217 22.53 8.06 -3.72
CA LEU A 217 23.94 8.33 -3.84
C LEU A 217 24.36 9.53 -2.95
N PRO A 218 25.64 9.73 -2.64
CA PRO A 218 26.10 10.87 -1.88
C PRO A 218 25.60 12.18 -2.47
N GLY A 219 24.86 12.96 -1.67
CA GLY A 219 24.28 14.25 -2.08
C GLY A 219 22.84 14.18 -2.60
N GLU A 220 22.27 13.00 -2.80
CA GLU A 220 20.87 12.83 -3.13
C GLU A 220 19.99 12.72 -1.87
N VAL A 221 18.75 13.17 -1.98
CA VAL A 221 17.76 13.10 -0.90
C VAL A 221 17.04 11.76 -0.90
N PHE A 222 16.73 11.24 -2.08
CA PHE A 222 15.99 10.00 -2.29
C PHE A 222 16.80 9.02 -3.13
N GLY A 223 16.51 7.75 -2.95
CA GLY A 223 17.03 6.67 -3.77
C GLY A 223 16.37 6.62 -5.17
N HIS A 224 16.61 5.52 -5.86
CA HIS A 224 16.08 5.31 -7.20
C HIS A 224 15.34 4.00 -7.27
N GLU A 225 14.11 4.03 -7.80
CA GLU A 225 13.37 2.82 -8.12
C GLU A 225 14.05 2.07 -9.26
N THR A 226 14.12 0.76 -9.14
CA THR A 226 14.67 -0.17 -10.13
C THR A 226 13.59 -1.16 -10.59
N ARG A 227 13.93 -2.00 -11.55
CA ARG A 227 13.12 -3.18 -11.86
C ARG A 227 13.14 -4.14 -10.69
N LEU A 228 12.03 -4.85 -10.49
CA LEU A 228 11.93 -5.83 -9.42
C LEU A 228 13.02 -6.91 -9.54
N GLY A 229 13.79 -7.07 -8.48
CA GLY A 229 14.91 -8.01 -8.39
C GLY A 229 16.24 -7.47 -8.90
N GLU A 230 16.31 -6.21 -9.37
CA GLU A 230 17.53 -5.54 -9.83
C GLU A 230 18.05 -4.48 -8.85
N GLY A 231 17.33 -4.26 -7.75
CA GLY A 231 17.67 -3.28 -6.71
C GLY A 231 18.40 -3.85 -5.52
N GLY A 232 18.34 -3.10 -4.42
CA GLY A 232 19.04 -3.41 -3.17
C GLY A 232 18.16 -4.09 -2.10
N THR A 233 16.89 -4.35 -2.36
CA THR A 233 15.99 -4.98 -1.38
C THR A 233 16.31 -6.45 -1.12
N ARG A 234 17.17 -7.06 -1.95
CA ARG A 234 17.43 -8.52 -1.93
C ARG A 234 16.12 -9.32 -2.09
N PHE A 235 15.27 -8.88 -3.02
CA PHE A 235 13.87 -9.27 -3.12
C PHE A 235 13.63 -10.79 -3.07
N ARG A 236 14.49 -11.61 -3.70
CA ARG A 236 14.38 -13.08 -3.66
C ARG A 236 14.56 -13.66 -2.25
N GLU A 237 15.53 -13.17 -1.51
CA GLU A 237 15.81 -13.59 -0.13
C GLU A 237 14.67 -13.11 0.79
N LEU A 238 14.29 -11.85 0.64
CA LEU A 238 13.20 -11.23 1.40
C LEU A 238 11.87 -11.97 1.19
N PHE A 239 11.51 -12.29 -0.04
CA PHE A 239 10.30 -13.05 -0.36
C PHE A 239 10.29 -14.43 0.33
N ARG A 240 11.39 -15.20 0.22
CA ARG A 240 11.51 -16.50 0.88
C ARG A 240 11.37 -16.38 2.38
N ARG A 241 12.07 -15.43 2.98
CA ARG A 241 12.00 -15.18 4.43
C ARG A 241 10.59 -14.85 4.89
N LEU A 242 9.90 -14.00 4.14
CA LEU A 242 8.53 -13.61 4.43
C LEU A 242 7.56 -14.81 4.26
N TYR A 243 7.75 -15.62 3.23
CA TYR A 243 6.99 -16.84 3.00
C TYR A 243 7.19 -17.88 4.13
N GLU A 244 8.44 -18.10 4.56
CA GLU A 244 8.78 -18.98 5.68
C GLU A 244 8.15 -18.53 7.00
N ARG A 245 7.95 -17.23 7.18
CA ARG A 245 7.22 -16.65 8.33
C ARG A 245 5.69 -16.73 8.20
N GLY A 246 5.19 -17.36 7.17
CA GLY A 246 3.76 -17.61 6.99
C GLY A 246 3.00 -16.55 6.19
N TYR A 247 3.67 -15.59 5.55
CA TYR A 247 2.99 -14.65 4.67
C TYR A 247 2.32 -15.37 3.50
N ARG A 248 1.04 -15.09 3.29
CA ARG A 248 0.22 -15.63 2.20
C ARG A 248 -0.66 -14.55 1.55
N GLY A 249 -0.38 -13.29 1.86
CA GLY A 249 -1.13 -12.15 1.34
C GLY A 249 -0.85 -11.85 -0.13
N PRO A 250 -1.53 -10.82 -0.68
CA PRO A 250 -1.37 -10.38 -2.06
C PRO A 250 0.03 -9.85 -2.36
N LEU A 251 0.46 -10.04 -3.61
CA LEU A 251 1.71 -9.56 -4.19
C LEU A 251 1.38 -8.50 -5.24
N THR A 252 1.33 -7.23 -4.85
CA THR A 252 0.98 -6.13 -5.76
C THR A 252 2.23 -5.52 -6.36
N ILE A 253 2.38 -5.67 -7.68
CA ILE A 253 3.45 -5.00 -8.43
C ILE A 253 3.15 -3.51 -8.46
N GLU A 254 4.07 -2.73 -7.93
CA GLU A 254 4.08 -1.29 -8.05
C GLU A 254 5.30 -0.84 -8.84
N ARG A 255 5.09 -0.13 -9.94
CA ARG A 255 6.12 0.41 -10.81
C ARG A 255 5.80 1.87 -11.11
N GLU A 256 6.52 2.80 -10.51
CA GLU A 256 6.22 4.24 -10.51
C GLU A 256 6.96 5.00 -11.62
N ILE A 257 6.92 4.47 -12.82
CA ILE A 257 7.37 5.16 -14.03
C ILE A 257 6.17 5.47 -14.94
N ALA A 258 6.39 6.34 -15.92
CA ALA A 258 5.36 6.72 -16.88
C ALA A 258 4.71 5.50 -17.55
N GLU A 259 3.40 5.57 -17.78
CA GLU A 259 2.69 4.54 -18.52
C GLU A 259 3.27 4.40 -19.94
N GLY A 260 3.40 3.15 -20.39
CA GLY A 260 3.95 2.83 -21.70
C GLY A 260 4.56 1.44 -21.77
N GLU A 261 5.22 1.16 -22.89
CA GLU A 261 5.78 -0.17 -23.16
C GLU A 261 6.88 -0.57 -22.18
N GLU A 262 7.66 0.38 -21.67
CA GLU A 262 8.70 0.10 -20.68
C GLU A 262 8.09 -0.40 -19.40
N ARG A 263 7.10 0.33 -18.83
CA ARG A 263 6.39 -0.08 -17.62
C ARG A 263 5.71 -1.43 -17.81
N ASN A 264 5.07 -1.66 -18.94
CA ASN A 264 4.41 -2.92 -19.25
C ASN A 264 5.40 -4.10 -19.33
N ARG A 265 6.59 -3.88 -19.88
CA ARG A 265 7.66 -4.87 -19.91
C ARG A 265 8.17 -5.19 -18.50
N ASP A 266 8.38 -4.16 -17.69
CA ASP A 266 8.84 -4.32 -16.32
C ASP A 266 7.81 -5.08 -15.47
N ILE A 267 6.51 -4.82 -15.65
CA ILE A 267 5.42 -5.58 -15.01
C ILE A 267 5.46 -7.05 -15.44
N ARG A 268 5.61 -7.38 -16.72
CA ARG A 268 5.71 -8.79 -17.19
C ARG A 268 6.93 -9.50 -16.59
N ASN A 269 8.07 -8.80 -16.50
CA ASN A 269 9.27 -9.36 -15.86
C ASN A 269 9.04 -9.61 -14.37
N ALA A 270 8.35 -8.70 -13.68
CA ALA A 270 7.99 -8.87 -12.28
C ALA A 270 7.04 -10.07 -12.08
N ILE A 271 6.02 -10.25 -12.93
CA ILE A 271 5.13 -11.42 -12.91
C ILE A 271 5.96 -12.71 -13.03
N THR A 272 6.85 -12.77 -14.02
CA THR A 272 7.71 -13.96 -14.25
C THR A 272 8.59 -14.27 -13.03
N LEU A 273 9.16 -13.24 -12.41
CA LEU A 273 9.95 -13.39 -11.19
C LEU A 273 9.10 -13.92 -10.02
N LEU A 274 7.93 -13.31 -9.79
CA LEU A 274 7.04 -13.70 -8.68
C LEU A 274 6.52 -15.13 -8.85
N GLU A 275 6.14 -15.54 -10.05
CA GLU A 275 5.75 -16.92 -10.35
C GLU A 275 6.91 -17.91 -10.10
N SER A 276 8.14 -17.53 -10.45
CA SER A 276 9.33 -18.36 -10.14
C SER A 276 9.49 -18.51 -8.62
N LEU A 277 9.38 -17.43 -7.88
CA LEU A 277 9.52 -17.45 -6.42
C LEU A 277 8.41 -18.25 -5.73
N LYS A 278 7.16 -18.15 -6.22
CA LYS A 278 6.05 -18.99 -5.74
C LYS A 278 6.36 -20.47 -5.93
N ARG A 279 6.82 -20.88 -7.13
CA ARG A 279 7.23 -22.26 -7.40
C ARG A 279 8.39 -22.72 -6.50
N GLU A 280 9.41 -21.90 -6.33
CA GLU A 280 10.57 -22.20 -5.47
C GLU A 280 10.15 -22.42 -4.00
N CYS A 281 9.11 -21.75 -3.54
CA CYS A 281 8.56 -21.90 -2.19
C CYS A 281 7.48 -22.99 -2.07
N GLY A 282 7.10 -23.64 -3.17
CA GLY A 282 6.02 -24.64 -3.17
C GLY A 282 4.60 -24.08 -3.05
N ALA A 283 4.43 -22.80 -3.36
CA ALA A 283 3.15 -22.10 -3.35
C ALA A 283 2.55 -22.08 -4.78
N MET A 284 2.07 -23.23 -5.25
CA MET A 284 1.32 -23.37 -6.52
C MET A 284 -0.04 -23.96 -6.27
#